data_4de375e5107d4e4e45739f4b9bd2c372
#
_entry.id   4de375e5107d4e4e45739f4b9bd2c372
#
_cell.length_a   1.000
_cell.length_b   1.000
_cell.length_c   1.000
_cell.angle_alpha   90.00
_cell.angle_beta   90.00
_cell.angle_gamma   90.00
#
_symmetry.space_group_name_H-M   'P 1'
#
loop_
_entity.id
_entity.type
_entity.pdbx_description
1 polymer ?
#
loop_
_entity_poly.entity_id
_entity_poly.type
_entity_poly.pdbx_seq_one_letter_code
_entity_poly.pdbx_strand_id
1 'polypeptide(L)'
;MALTNTTLQSNFTAPVNYVLMTELLKAARKVLPYFNGTLPGTLEKKQGSASVKWRRVNNLAVATSPLAEVATSSYGQGRSSVQATITDVTVAVQKYGNLITTTEELDLINVNSDSLAIMDVLGANAGESLNTLMATVFDAGTNTRYAAGVASDGVTVSAFSVSDGKYIVNQLNRESAMKFMPLGFGSQNVGTTPVRNSYIGICHSDVEEDIRALTGFKGVEEYGGYTQTMPGEFGYLNGIRWVSTEMAPVNSGAGTTSVNGFRGASATANDVYSSFIYGREAVGSIGLGEMHAKEIYKMYDRVPTVELIRHGPGTSGVADPYNEAGTLAWKSWFAGKILNNAWIWAVHTLSASL
;
A
#
# COMPACT_ATOMS: atom_id res chain seq x y z
N MET A 1 3.50 43.51 40.15
CA MET A 1 4.10 43.72 38.82
C MET A 1 3.94 42.47 38.04
N ALA A 2 3.02 42.44 37.12
CA ALA A 2 2.83 41.25 36.26
C ALA A 2 4.00 41.19 35.27
N LEU A 3 4.70 40.07 35.21
CA LEU A 3 5.72 39.78 34.21
C LEU A 3 5.05 39.63 32.85
N THR A 4 5.06 40.67 32.05
CA THR A 4 4.39 40.71 30.73
C THR A 4 5.20 40.11 29.59
N ASN A 5 6.33 39.43 29.86
CA ASN A 5 7.18 38.82 28.86
C ASN A 5 7.62 37.41 29.27
N THR A 6 6.66 36.56 29.58
CA THR A 6 6.92 35.12 29.63
C THR A 6 6.75 34.55 28.21
N THR A 7 7.86 34.17 27.61
CA THR A 7 7.86 33.37 26.39
C THR A 7 7.36 31.99 26.78
N LEU A 8 6.07 31.77 26.64
CA LEU A 8 5.45 30.45 26.92
C LEU A 8 5.91 29.48 25.86
N GLN A 9 6.10 28.24 26.26
CA GLN A 9 6.45 27.12 25.38
C GLN A 9 5.42 26.93 24.24
N SER A 10 4.17 27.39 24.43
CA SER A 10 3.15 27.49 23.39
C SER A 10 3.53 28.31 22.17
N ASN A 11 4.48 29.26 22.32
CA ASN A 11 4.99 30.07 21.22
C ASN A 11 6.01 29.34 20.35
N PHE A 12 6.53 28.17 20.80
CA PHE A 12 7.47 27.30 20.07
C PHE A 12 6.82 26.00 19.55
N THR A 13 5.52 25.84 19.68
CA THR A 13 4.80 24.61 19.33
C THR A 13 4.92 24.24 17.84
N ALA A 14 5.01 25.21 16.95
CA ALA A 14 5.06 24.96 15.51
C ALA A 14 6.35 24.24 15.03
N PRO A 15 7.57 24.67 15.42
CA PRO A 15 8.79 23.98 14.99
C PRO A 15 8.97 22.61 15.63
N VAL A 16 8.57 22.43 16.88
CA VAL A 16 8.64 21.12 17.57
C VAL A 16 7.68 20.13 16.94
N ASN A 17 6.45 20.52 16.68
CA ASN A 17 5.46 19.66 16.00
C ASN A 17 5.93 19.29 14.59
N TYR A 18 6.61 20.19 13.89
CA TYR A 18 7.16 19.94 12.57
C TYR A 18 8.25 18.86 12.60
N VAL A 19 9.20 18.94 13.52
CA VAL A 19 10.27 17.94 13.67
C VAL A 19 9.66 16.59 14.02
N LEU A 20 8.76 16.53 14.99
CA LEU A 20 8.08 15.30 15.41
C LEU A 20 7.25 14.69 14.27
N MET A 21 6.53 15.49 13.50
CA MET A 21 5.78 15.02 12.33
C MET A 21 6.69 14.46 11.25
N THR A 22 7.86 15.06 11.03
CA THR A 22 8.84 14.57 10.06
C THR A 22 9.41 13.21 10.47
N GLU A 23 9.74 13.03 11.74
CA GLU A 23 10.23 11.74 12.28
C GLU A 23 9.15 10.66 12.22
N LEU A 24 7.92 10.98 12.62
CA LEU A 24 6.78 10.06 12.50
C LEU A 24 6.57 9.61 11.04
N LEU A 25 6.61 10.52 10.08
CA LEU A 25 6.47 10.19 8.66
C LEU A 25 7.63 9.32 8.14
N LYS A 26 8.86 9.55 8.62
CA LYS A 26 10.00 8.70 8.28
C LYS A 26 9.83 7.28 8.83
N ALA A 27 9.40 7.13 10.07
CA ALA A 27 9.13 5.84 10.68
C ALA A 27 8.01 5.09 9.94
N ALA A 28 6.91 5.78 9.62
CA ALA A 28 5.80 5.21 8.86
C ALA A 28 6.19 4.74 7.46
N ARG A 29 7.08 5.47 6.75
CA ARG A 29 7.50 5.11 5.39
C ARG A 29 8.30 3.81 5.29
N LYS A 30 8.98 3.41 6.34
CA LYS A 30 9.79 2.18 6.35
C LYS A 30 8.97 0.90 6.17
N VAL A 31 7.66 0.93 6.40
CA VAL A 31 6.81 -0.24 6.58
C VAL A 31 5.62 -0.29 5.60
N LEU A 32 5.65 0.43 4.48
CA LEU A 32 4.48 0.58 3.60
C LEU A 32 4.62 -0.05 2.19
N PRO A 33 4.92 -1.34 2.04
CA PRO A 33 5.07 -1.96 0.72
C PRO A 33 3.77 -1.99 -0.09
N TYR A 34 2.60 -2.08 0.55
CA TYR A 34 1.30 -2.13 -0.14
C TYR A 34 0.88 -0.81 -0.81
N PHE A 35 1.52 0.31 -0.47
CA PHE A 35 1.27 1.59 -1.14
C PHE A 35 2.10 1.76 -2.42
N ASN A 36 3.09 0.88 -2.65
CA ASN A 36 3.91 0.94 -3.86
C ASN A 36 3.05 0.67 -5.09
N GLY A 37 3.10 1.58 -6.06
CA GLY A 37 2.41 1.41 -7.33
C GLY A 37 0.89 1.53 -7.30
N THR A 38 0.27 1.94 -6.19
CA THR A 38 -1.15 2.26 -6.14
C THR A 38 -1.43 3.61 -6.78
N LEU A 39 -2.63 3.76 -7.36
CA LEU A 39 -3.07 5.04 -7.92
C LEU A 39 -3.48 5.99 -6.78
N PRO A 40 -2.79 7.12 -6.60
CA PRO A 40 -3.13 8.05 -5.53
C PRO A 40 -4.48 8.71 -5.78
N GLY A 41 -5.32 8.75 -4.76
CA GLY A 41 -6.53 9.55 -4.71
C GLY A 41 -6.35 10.77 -3.82
N THR A 42 -7.03 11.86 -4.11
CA THR A 42 -7.02 13.08 -3.31
C THR A 42 -8.39 13.36 -2.73
N LEU A 43 -8.41 13.73 -1.45
CA LEU A 43 -9.61 14.25 -0.80
C LEU A 43 -9.43 15.77 -0.66
N GLU A 44 -10.23 16.53 -1.38
CA GLU A 44 -10.19 17.99 -1.30
C GLU A 44 -11.12 18.50 -0.19
N LYS A 45 -10.69 19.56 0.51
CA LYS A 45 -11.57 20.26 1.48
C LYS A 45 -12.76 20.90 0.77
N LYS A 46 -13.92 20.88 1.42
CA LYS A 46 -15.15 21.57 0.98
C LYS A 46 -15.85 21.00 -0.26
N GLN A 47 -15.55 19.76 -0.70
CA GLN A 47 -16.26 19.12 -1.80
C GLN A 47 -17.64 18.56 -1.44
N GLY A 48 -18.09 18.69 -0.20
CA GLY A 48 -19.40 18.19 0.26
C GLY A 48 -19.54 16.67 0.32
N SER A 49 -18.47 15.91 0.05
CA SER A 49 -18.45 14.45 0.08
C SER A 49 -17.23 13.94 0.84
N ALA A 50 -17.43 12.96 1.72
CA ALA A 50 -16.36 12.23 2.40
C ALA A 50 -15.92 10.99 1.60
N SER A 51 -16.02 11.02 0.28
CA SER A 51 -15.68 9.90 -0.59
C SER A 51 -14.72 10.32 -1.69
N VAL A 52 -13.81 9.40 -2.04
CA VAL A 52 -12.92 9.54 -3.19
C VAL A 52 -13.49 8.73 -4.34
N LYS A 53 -13.39 9.28 -5.54
CA LYS A 53 -13.92 8.71 -6.76
C LYS A 53 -12.83 8.58 -7.80
N TRP A 54 -12.61 7.36 -8.28
CA TRP A 54 -11.77 7.10 -9.43
C TRP A 54 -12.64 6.77 -10.63
N ARG A 55 -12.23 7.26 -11.80
CA ARG A 55 -12.95 7.07 -13.05
C ARG A 55 -12.12 6.24 -14.01
N ARG A 56 -12.68 5.14 -14.49
CA ARG A 56 -12.09 4.29 -15.51
C ARG A 56 -12.92 4.35 -16.78
N VAL A 57 -12.24 4.62 -17.88
CA VAL A 57 -12.83 4.49 -19.22
C VAL A 57 -12.58 3.08 -19.73
N ASN A 58 -13.64 2.37 -20.08
CA ASN A 58 -13.51 1.01 -20.63
C ASN A 58 -13.07 1.05 -22.08
N ASN A 59 -12.28 0.05 -22.49
CA ASN A 59 -11.86 -0.06 -23.89
C ASN A 59 -13.06 -0.31 -24.78
N LEU A 60 -13.01 0.27 -25.98
CA LEU A 60 -13.98 0.00 -27.03
C LEU A 60 -13.68 -1.34 -27.71
N ALA A 61 -14.70 -1.99 -28.22
CA ALA A 61 -14.53 -3.16 -29.07
C ALA A 61 -13.70 -2.82 -30.31
N VAL A 62 -12.85 -3.75 -30.74
CA VAL A 62 -12.03 -3.56 -31.93
C VAL A 62 -12.93 -3.52 -33.16
N ALA A 63 -12.76 -2.49 -34.01
CA ALA A 63 -13.47 -2.40 -35.28
C ALA A 63 -12.86 -3.38 -36.31
N THR A 64 -13.52 -4.50 -36.52
CA THR A 64 -13.08 -5.53 -37.47
C THR A 64 -13.77 -5.50 -38.82
N SER A 65 -14.85 -4.73 -38.94
CA SER A 65 -15.60 -4.60 -40.18
C SER A 65 -15.16 -3.36 -40.96
N PRO A 66 -14.89 -3.47 -42.28
CA PRO A 66 -14.61 -2.30 -43.10
C PRO A 66 -15.83 -1.37 -43.17
N LEU A 67 -15.57 -0.08 -43.19
CA LEU A 67 -16.63 0.92 -43.35
C LEU A 67 -17.21 0.83 -44.73
N ALA A 68 -18.52 0.61 -44.83
CA ALA A 68 -19.22 0.66 -46.10
C ALA A 68 -19.21 2.11 -46.67
N GLU A 69 -19.15 2.24 -47.98
CA GLU A 69 -19.35 3.51 -48.68
C GLU A 69 -20.76 4.03 -48.40
N VAL A 70 -20.86 5.26 -47.92
CA VAL A 70 -22.16 5.89 -47.62
C VAL A 70 -22.60 6.67 -48.86
N ALA A 71 -23.71 6.26 -49.44
CA ALA A 71 -24.33 7.04 -50.53
C ALA A 71 -24.67 8.46 -50.02
N THR A 72 -24.51 9.45 -50.86
CA THR A 72 -24.68 10.88 -50.54
C THR A 72 -26.02 11.24 -49.91
N SER A 73 -27.06 10.46 -50.15
CA SER A 73 -28.39 10.63 -49.54
C SER A 73 -28.52 10.17 -48.10
N SER A 74 -27.51 9.48 -47.57
CA SER A 74 -27.52 8.91 -46.20
C SER A 74 -26.46 9.50 -45.28
N TYR A 75 -26.01 10.71 -45.54
CA TYR A 75 -25.05 11.42 -44.70
C TYR A 75 -25.61 11.55 -43.29
N GLY A 76 -25.00 10.82 -42.34
CA GLY A 76 -25.34 10.83 -40.91
C GLY A 76 -26.33 9.76 -40.43
N GLN A 77 -26.98 8.96 -41.30
CA GLN A 77 -27.99 7.98 -40.86
C GLN A 77 -27.59 6.49 -41.01
N GLY A 78 -26.44 6.15 -41.49
CA GLY A 78 -26.09 4.76 -41.83
C GLY A 78 -24.97 4.13 -41.01
N ARG A 79 -24.35 4.84 -40.08
CA ARG A 79 -23.23 4.31 -39.28
C ARG A 79 -23.64 4.14 -37.82
N SER A 80 -23.52 2.93 -37.30
CA SER A 80 -23.72 2.68 -35.89
C SER A 80 -22.60 3.36 -35.08
N SER A 81 -22.97 4.20 -34.13
CA SER A 81 -22.04 4.78 -33.17
C SER A 81 -21.73 3.78 -32.05
N VAL A 82 -20.48 3.70 -31.66
CA VAL A 82 -20.06 2.93 -30.46
C VAL A 82 -20.00 3.90 -29.28
N GLN A 83 -20.69 3.54 -28.20
CA GLN A 83 -20.70 4.35 -27.00
C GLN A 83 -19.52 3.99 -26.08
N ALA A 84 -18.75 5.00 -25.66
CA ALA A 84 -17.75 4.81 -24.61
C ALA A 84 -18.45 4.65 -23.24
N THR A 85 -18.09 3.61 -22.51
CA THR A 85 -18.59 3.37 -21.15
C THR A 85 -17.56 3.80 -20.12
N ILE A 86 -18.03 4.49 -19.09
CA ILE A 86 -17.22 4.98 -17.97
C ILE A 86 -17.68 4.26 -16.72
N THR A 87 -16.74 3.67 -15.99
CA THR A 87 -16.99 3.04 -14.70
C THR A 87 -16.41 3.90 -13.60
N ASP A 88 -17.25 4.33 -12.68
CA ASP A 88 -16.84 5.09 -11.51
C ASP A 88 -16.71 4.16 -10.31
N VAL A 89 -15.53 4.15 -9.67
CA VAL A 89 -15.25 3.43 -8.44
C VAL A 89 -15.17 4.43 -7.31
N THR A 90 -16.11 4.35 -6.35
CA THR A 90 -16.20 5.26 -5.22
C THR A 90 -15.93 4.52 -3.92
N VAL A 91 -15.21 5.16 -2.99
CA VAL A 91 -14.98 4.65 -1.64
C VAL A 91 -15.14 5.77 -0.62
N ALA A 92 -15.77 5.45 0.50
CA ALA A 92 -15.87 6.36 1.64
C ALA A 92 -14.54 6.45 2.37
N VAL A 93 -14.13 7.66 2.73
CA VAL A 93 -12.92 7.92 3.49
C VAL A 93 -13.22 7.81 4.97
N GLN A 94 -12.45 7.00 5.69
CA GLN A 94 -12.60 6.79 7.12
C GLN A 94 -11.39 7.34 7.87
N LYS A 95 -11.61 7.68 9.13
CA LYS A 95 -10.60 8.21 10.04
C LYS A 95 -10.07 7.10 10.91
N TYR A 96 -8.75 6.95 10.97
CA TYR A 96 -8.04 6.00 11.83
C TYR A 96 -7.03 6.77 12.68
N GLY A 97 -6.74 6.25 13.85
CA GLY A 97 -5.75 6.87 14.74
C GLY A 97 -5.59 6.09 16.02
N ASN A 98 -4.51 6.35 16.71
CA ASN A 98 -4.22 5.80 18.03
C ASN A 98 -3.73 6.91 18.96
N LEU A 99 -3.94 6.74 20.26
CA LEU A 99 -3.68 7.72 21.30
C LEU A 99 -2.85 7.09 22.41
N ILE A 100 -1.80 7.80 22.85
CA ILE A 100 -1.04 7.49 24.07
C ILE A 100 -1.25 8.65 25.04
N THR A 101 -1.61 8.33 26.27
CA THR A 101 -1.72 9.31 27.36
C THR A 101 -0.45 9.25 28.22
N THR A 102 0.14 10.40 28.50
CA THR A 102 1.29 10.57 29.39
C THR A 102 0.85 11.34 30.63
N THR A 103 1.44 11.06 31.78
CA THR A 103 1.17 11.78 33.03
C THR A 103 2.30 12.78 33.32
N GLU A 104 1.98 13.85 34.04
CA GLU A 104 2.97 14.84 34.47
C GLU A 104 4.06 14.20 35.34
N GLU A 105 3.70 13.25 36.19
CA GLU A 105 4.64 12.52 37.03
C GLU A 105 5.69 11.76 36.22
N LEU A 106 5.29 11.19 35.05
CA LEU A 106 6.23 10.53 34.15
C LEU A 106 7.25 11.51 33.58
N ASP A 107 6.82 12.68 33.16
CA ASP A 107 7.70 13.72 32.63
C ASP A 107 8.63 14.29 33.71
N LEU A 108 8.19 14.32 34.98
CA LEU A 108 8.95 14.88 36.10
C LEU A 108 10.00 13.90 36.66
N ILE A 109 9.72 12.60 36.65
CA ILE A 109 10.61 11.56 37.17
C ILE A 109 11.60 11.06 36.10
N ASN A 110 11.22 11.15 34.85
CA ASN A 110 11.99 10.59 33.75
C ASN A 110 13.18 11.48 33.37
N VAL A 111 14.39 10.95 33.57
CA VAL A 111 15.66 11.66 33.24
C VAL A 111 15.90 11.70 31.73
N ASN A 112 15.29 10.79 30.98
CA ASN A 112 15.40 10.71 29.54
C ASN A 112 14.17 11.28 28.84
N SER A 113 14.39 12.01 27.77
CA SER A 113 13.32 12.53 26.91
C SER A 113 12.65 11.38 26.13
N ASP A 114 11.78 10.61 26.80
CA ASP A 114 11.05 9.49 26.20
C ASP A 114 10.03 9.91 25.14
N SER A 115 9.76 11.19 25.03
CA SER A 115 8.82 11.72 24.02
C SER A 115 9.22 11.39 22.58
N LEU A 116 10.52 11.32 22.29
CA LEU A 116 11.01 10.91 20.97
C LEU A 116 10.84 9.42 20.74
N ALA A 117 11.13 8.58 21.73
CA ALA A 117 10.93 7.14 21.63
C ALA A 117 9.44 6.78 21.48
N ILE A 118 8.55 7.44 22.20
CA ILE A 118 7.10 7.29 22.06
C ILE A 118 6.64 7.71 20.65
N MET A 119 7.26 8.72 20.06
CA MET A 119 6.95 9.16 18.71
C MET A 119 7.34 8.13 17.65
N ASP A 120 8.50 7.50 17.81
CA ASP A 120 8.93 6.42 16.90
C ASP A 120 7.98 5.24 16.97
N VAL A 121 7.54 4.85 18.17
CA VAL A 121 6.54 3.78 18.37
C VAL A 121 5.20 4.15 17.73
N LEU A 122 4.73 5.40 17.91
CA LEU A 122 3.51 5.89 17.27
C LEU A 122 3.63 5.92 15.76
N GLY A 123 4.79 6.32 15.23
CA GLY A 123 5.06 6.33 13.80
C GLY A 123 5.05 4.93 13.20
N ALA A 124 5.71 3.98 13.85
CA ALA A 124 5.67 2.57 13.44
C ALA A 124 4.24 2.02 13.48
N ASN A 125 3.50 2.28 14.56
CA ASN A 125 2.09 1.87 14.68
C ASN A 125 1.20 2.47 13.59
N ALA A 126 1.40 3.74 13.23
CA ALA A 126 0.66 4.36 12.13
C ALA A 126 0.95 3.67 10.80
N GLY A 127 2.24 3.38 10.52
CA GLY A 127 2.66 2.65 9.32
C GLY A 127 2.06 1.25 9.27
N GLU A 128 2.19 0.48 10.34
CA GLU A 128 1.64 -0.87 10.46
C GLU A 128 0.13 -0.89 10.28
N SER A 129 -0.60 0.00 10.95
CA SER A 129 -2.05 0.09 10.85
C SER A 129 -2.51 0.37 9.42
N LEU A 130 -1.89 1.34 8.75
CA LEU A 130 -2.23 1.68 7.36
C LEU A 130 -1.85 0.57 6.38
N ASN A 131 -0.71 -0.09 6.60
CA ASN A 131 -0.27 -1.22 5.80
C ASN A 131 -1.24 -2.41 5.92
N THR A 132 -1.67 -2.73 7.13
CA THR A 132 -2.66 -3.79 7.39
C THR A 132 -4.01 -3.48 6.75
N LEU A 133 -4.48 -2.23 6.85
CA LEU A 133 -5.70 -1.80 6.18
C LEU A 133 -5.58 -1.95 4.65
N MET A 134 -4.44 -1.61 4.08
CA MET A 134 -4.20 -1.77 2.66
C MET A 134 -4.10 -3.23 2.25
N ALA A 135 -3.44 -4.09 3.06
CA ALA A 135 -3.39 -5.53 2.86
C ALA A 135 -4.80 -6.15 2.81
N THR A 136 -5.70 -5.70 3.70
CA THR A 136 -7.13 -6.12 3.69
C THR A 136 -7.83 -5.71 2.40
N VAL A 137 -7.50 -4.54 1.83
CA VAL A 137 -8.05 -4.13 0.52
C VAL A 137 -7.57 -5.04 -0.59
N PHE A 138 -6.29 -5.46 -0.57
CA PHE A 138 -5.73 -6.41 -1.55
C PHE A 138 -6.38 -7.79 -1.42
N ASP A 139 -6.61 -8.24 -0.20
CA ASP A 139 -7.24 -9.54 0.10
C ASP A 139 -8.72 -9.60 -0.30
N ALA A 140 -9.38 -8.47 -0.45
CA ALA A 140 -10.74 -8.39 -0.98
C ALA A 140 -10.85 -8.66 -2.49
N GLY A 141 -9.74 -8.97 -3.17
CA GLY A 141 -9.70 -9.38 -4.57
C GLY A 141 -10.40 -10.72 -4.79
N THR A 142 -11.11 -10.86 -5.93
CA THR A 142 -11.83 -12.10 -6.25
C THR A 142 -10.99 -13.12 -7.03
N ASN A 143 -9.85 -12.69 -7.59
CA ASN A 143 -8.98 -13.58 -8.35
C ASN A 143 -7.94 -14.20 -7.42
N THR A 144 -8.14 -15.48 -7.13
CA THR A 144 -7.23 -16.25 -6.27
C THR A 144 -6.63 -17.41 -7.04
N ARG A 145 -5.39 -17.72 -6.74
CA ARG A 145 -4.66 -18.90 -7.21
C ARG A 145 -4.10 -19.62 -6.00
N TYR A 146 -4.51 -20.86 -5.80
CA TYR A 146 -3.92 -21.74 -4.79
C TYR A 146 -2.70 -22.43 -5.39
N ALA A 147 -1.64 -22.63 -4.61
CA ALA A 147 -0.41 -23.29 -5.05
C ALA A 147 -0.70 -24.63 -5.71
N ALA A 148 0.06 -24.95 -6.76
CA ALA A 148 -0.16 -26.12 -7.62
C ALA A 148 -1.56 -26.23 -8.28
N GLY A 149 -2.39 -25.16 -8.20
CA GLY A 149 -3.71 -25.13 -8.83
C GLY A 149 -4.78 -25.93 -8.12
N VAL A 150 -4.65 -26.16 -6.83
CA VAL A 150 -5.70 -26.78 -6.01
C VAL A 150 -6.92 -25.85 -5.83
N ALA A 151 -8.00 -26.37 -5.26
CA ALA A 151 -9.29 -25.69 -5.25
C ALA A 151 -9.49 -24.70 -4.09
N SER A 152 -8.75 -24.84 -2.98
CA SER A 152 -8.94 -24.03 -1.76
C SER A 152 -7.73 -24.11 -0.83
N ASP A 153 -7.69 -23.27 0.19
CA ASP A 153 -6.64 -23.28 1.23
C ASP A 153 -6.52 -24.63 1.93
N GLY A 154 -7.63 -25.23 2.31
CA GLY A 154 -7.67 -26.52 3.01
C GLY A 154 -7.08 -27.70 2.25
N VAL A 155 -6.75 -27.57 0.97
CA VAL A 155 -6.06 -28.55 0.12
C VAL A 155 -4.71 -28.02 -0.40
N THR A 156 -4.26 -26.85 0.05
CA THR A 156 -2.95 -26.29 -0.33
C THR A 156 -1.85 -27.10 0.34
N VAL A 157 -0.97 -27.69 -0.47
CA VAL A 157 0.07 -28.63 -0.05
C VAL A 157 1.48 -28.24 -0.47
N SER A 158 1.67 -27.10 -1.11
CA SER A 158 2.96 -26.71 -1.68
C SER A 158 3.30 -25.23 -1.48
N ALA A 159 4.60 -24.96 -1.51
CA ALA A 159 5.15 -23.61 -1.62
C ALA A 159 4.87 -23.01 -3.01
N PHE A 160 5.20 -21.74 -3.16
CA PHE A 160 5.10 -21.02 -4.44
C PHE A 160 5.97 -21.69 -5.51
N SER A 161 5.42 -21.87 -6.71
CA SER A 161 6.11 -22.48 -7.83
C SER A 161 6.27 -21.54 -9.03
N VAL A 162 7.26 -21.82 -9.87
CA VAL A 162 7.46 -21.10 -11.15
C VAL A 162 6.23 -21.18 -12.05
N SER A 163 5.49 -22.30 -12.01
CA SER A 163 4.27 -22.50 -12.81
C SER A 163 3.13 -21.58 -12.35
N ASP A 164 2.99 -21.36 -11.05
CA ASP A 164 1.96 -20.45 -10.50
C ASP A 164 2.26 -19.00 -10.90
N GLY A 165 3.52 -18.56 -10.81
CA GLY A 165 3.95 -17.25 -11.28
C GLY A 165 3.70 -17.05 -12.78
N LYS A 166 4.04 -18.04 -13.62
CA LYS A 166 3.78 -18.00 -15.08
C LYS A 166 2.28 -17.95 -15.39
N TYR A 167 1.47 -18.72 -14.67
CA TYR A 167 0.03 -18.71 -14.85
C TYR A 167 -0.55 -17.32 -14.62
N ILE A 168 -0.20 -16.68 -13.51
CA ILE A 168 -0.73 -15.36 -13.16
C ILE A 168 -0.27 -14.30 -14.15
N VAL A 169 1.01 -14.29 -14.53
CA VAL A 169 1.52 -13.36 -15.54
C VAL A 169 0.79 -13.52 -16.88
N ASN A 170 0.48 -14.75 -17.27
CA ASN A 170 -0.30 -15.01 -18.47
C ASN A 170 -1.74 -14.49 -18.35
N GLN A 171 -2.39 -14.64 -17.19
CA GLN A 171 -3.72 -14.08 -16.98
C GLN A 171 -3.71 -12.56 -17.02
N LEU A 172 -2.76 -11.92 -16.31
CA LEU A 172 -2.60 -10.47 -16.34
C LEU A 172 -2.34 -9.94 -17.76
N ASN A 173 -1.54 -10.65 -18.55
CA ASN A 173 -1.30 -10.28 -19.96
C ASN A 173 -2.57 -10.44 -20.81
N ARG A 174 -3.40 -11.48 -20.59
CA ARG A 174 -4.68 -11.65 -21.29
C ARG A 174 -5.66 -10.53 -21.01
N GLU A 175 -5.68 -10.06 -19.76
CA GLU A 175 -6.50 -8.93 -19.32
C GLU A 175 -5.88 -7.57 -19.67
N SER A 176 -4.79 -7.56 -20.45
CA SER A 176 -4.07 -6.35 -20.85
C SER A 176 -3.67 -5.47 -19.66
N ALA A 177 -3.30 -6.08 -18.53
CA ALA A 177 -2.88 -5.36 -17.35
C ALA A 177 -1.61 -4.54 -17.64
N MET A 178 -1.61 -3.29 -17.21
CA MET A 178 -0.47 -2.40 -17.39
C MET A 178 0.67 -2.81 -16.48
N LYS A 179 1.87 -2.96 -17.06
CA LYS A 179 3.09 -3.22 -16.31
C LYS A 179 3.66 -1.91 -15.76
N PHE A 180 4.39 -2.03 -14.67
CA PHE A 180 5.19 -0.93 -14.16
C PHE A 180 6.40 -0.73 -15.08
N MET A 181 6.61 0.50 -15.54
CA MET A 181 7.79 0.83 -16.31
C MET A 181 9.01 0.89 -15.38
N PRO A 182 10.23 0.49 -15.86
CA PRO A 182 11.42 0.75 -15.11
C PRO A 182 11.55 2.27 -14.91
N LEU A 183 11.93 2.69 -13.71
CA LEU A 183 12.25 4.08 -13.39
C LEU A 183 13.56 4.47 -14.10
N GLY A 184 13.46 4.82 -15.35
CA GLY A 184 14.59 5.28 -16.15
C GLY A 184 14.12 5.38 -17.58
N PHE A 185 13.64 6.54 -17.97
CA PHE A 185 13.63 6.91 -19.38
C PHE A 185 15.10 7.07 -19.82
N GLY A 186 15.79 5.94 -19.99
CA GLY A 186 17.04 5.92 -20.71
C GLY A 186 16.74 6.40 -22.11
N SER A 187 17.66 7.20 -22.67
CA SER A 187 17.76 7.56 -24.08
C SER A 187 17.23 6.43 -24.97
N GLN A 188 16.62 6.77 -26.10
CA GLN A 188 16.13 5.83 -27.13
C GLN A 188 17.19 4.87 -27.71
N ASN A 189 18.40 4.98 -27.29
CA ASN A 189 19.44 3.98 -27.53
C ASN A 189 19.09 2.73 -26.74
N VAL A 190 18.98 1.60 -27.41
CA VAL A 190 18.71 0.25 -26.90
C VAL A 190 19.60 -0.04 -25.69
N GLY A 191 19.22 0.51 -24.55
CA GLY A 191 19.79 0.15 -23.27
C GLY A 191 19.17 -1.18 -22.86
N THR A 192 19.97 -2.22 -22.77
CA THR A 192 19.58 -3.45 -22.08
C THR A 192 19.39 -3.12 -20.60
N THR A 193 18.20 -2.64 -20.23
CA THR A 193 17.85 -2.55 -18.82
C THR A 193 17.70 -3.98 -18.30
N PRO A 194 18.45 -4.36 -17.28
CA PRO A 194 18.47 -5.75 -16.77
C PRO A 194 17.11 -6.16 -16.21
N VAL A 195 16.30 -5.22 -15.78
CA VAL A 195 14.93 -5.43 -15.31
C VAL A 195 13.94 -4.85 -16.31
N ARG A 196 13.20 -5.73 -16.96
CA ARG A 196 12.16 -5.36 -17.92
C ARG A 196 10.91 -4.84 -17.19
N ASN A 197 10.00 -4.21 -17.96
CA ASN A 197 8.67 -3.87 -17.47
C ASN A 197 8.04 -5.10 -16.81
N SER A 198 7.62 -4.95 -15.57
CA SER A 198 7.19 -6.07 -14.73
C SER A 198 5.95 -5.71 -13.91
N TYR A 199 5.29 -6.70 -13.41
CA TYR A 199 4.29 -6.58 -12.35
C TYR A 199 4.98 -6.48 -10.99
N ILE A 200 4.27 -6.04 -9.97
CA ILE A 200 4.75 -6.04 -8.59
C ILE A 200 4.09 -7.23 -7.87
N GLY A 201 4.91 -7.99 -7.16
CA GLY A 201 4.48 -9.05 -6.25
C GLY A 201 4.84 -8.66 -4.81
N ILE A 202 3.90 -8.79 -3.88
CA ILE A 202 4.14 -8.60 -2.45
C ILE A 202 3.91 -9.94 -1.77
N CYS A 203 4.88 -10.41 -1.00
CA CYS A 203 4.81 -11.66 -0.25
C CYS A 203 5.19 -11.48 1.22
N HIS A 204 4.85 -12.47 2.03
CA HIS A 204 5.34 -12.54 3.41
C HIS A 204 6.84 -12.86 3.44
N SER A 205 7.55 -12.37 4.45
CA SER A 205 8.98 -12.64 4.63
C SER A 205 9.30 -14.14 4.71
N ASP A 206 8.40 -14.95 5.25
CA ASP A 206 8.56 -16.41 5.33
C ASP A 206 8.57 -17.10 3.96
N VAL A 207 7.90 -16.53 2.96
CA VAL A 207 7.83 -17.06 1.59
C VAL A 207 9.00 -16.58 0.73
N GLU A 208 9.77 -15.62 1.20
CA GLU A 208 10.87 -15.00 0.47
C GLU A 208 11.92 -16.04 0.04
N GLU A 209 12.36 -16.90 0.97
CA GLU A 209 13.37 -17.92 0.69
C GLU A 209 12.87 -18.97 -0.30
N ASP A 210 11.59 -19.34 -0.23
CA ASP A 210 10.98 -20.25 -1.20
C ASP A 210 11.04 -19.67 -2.62
N ILE A 211 10.79 -18.36 -2.76
CA ILE A 211 10.87 -17.66 -4.06
C ILE A 211 12.32 -17.54 -4.53
N ARG A 212 13.27 -17.26 -3.61
CA ARG A 212 14.70 -17.16 -3.93
C ARG A 212 15.28 -18.48 -4.44
N ALA A 213 14.79 -19.60 -3.92
CA ALA A 213 15.25 -20.94 -4.33
C ALA A 213 14.75 -21.36 -5.72
N LEU A 214 13.82 -20.63 -6.34
CA LEU A 214 13.25 -21.00 -7.63
C LEU A 214 14.21 -20.76 -8.80
N THR A 215 14.19 -21.66 -9.77
CA THR A 215 14.98 -21.54 -10.99
C THR A 215 14.59 -20.30 -11.79
N GLY A 216 15.57 -19.47 -12.12
CA GLY A 216 15.38 -18.24 -12.89
C GLY A 216 15.14 -17.00 -12.02
N PHE A 217 15.21 -17.13 -10.71
CA PHE A 217 15.24 -15.99 -9.80
C PHE A 217 16.52 -15.16 -10.01
N LYS A 218 16.37 -13.84 -9.96
CA LYS A 218 17.46 -12.88 -10.00
C LYS A 218 17.38 -11.98 -8.79
N GLY A 219 18.38 -12.04 -7.92
CA GLY A 219 18.51 -11.15 -6.78
C GLY A 219 18.73 -9.70 -7.19
N VAL A 220 18.45 -8.78 -6.28
CA VAL A 220 18.70 -7.35 -6.50
C VAL A 220 20.18 -7.08 -6.75
N GLU A 221 21.08 -7.89 -6.17
CA GLU A 221 22.54 -7.82 -6.35
C GLU A 221 22.97 -8.12 -7.81
N GLU A 222 22.15 -8.87 -8.55
CA GLU A 222 22.40 -9.21 -9.94
C GLU A 222 21.89 -8.15 -10.93
N TYR A 223 21.20 -7.09 -10.43
CA TYR A 223 20.76 -6.00 -11.27
C TYR A 223 21.97 -5.18 -11.72
N GLY A 224 22.32 -5.29 -12.99
CA GLY A 224 23.41 -4.51 -13.55
C GLY A 224 23.05 -3.02 -13.67
N GLY A 225 23.87 -2.14 -13.11
CA GLY A 225 23.75 -0.71 -13.23
C GLY A 225 22.85 -0.04 -12.19
N TYR A 226 22.63 1.26 -12.35
CA TYR A 226 21.86 2.12 -11.43
C TYR A 226 20.34 1.90 -11.50
N THR A 227 19.87 0.69 -11.29
CA THR A 227 18.43 0.42 -11.24
C THR A 227 17.90 0.78 -9.86
N GLN A 228 16.99 1.72 -9.78
CA GLN A 228 16.31 2.03 -8.51
C GLN A 228 15.46 0.83 -8.10
N THR A 229 15.74 0.32 -6.91
CA THR A 229 14.96 -0.74 -6.27
C THR A 229 13.85 -0.13 -5.42
N MET A 230 12.74 -0.84 -5.28
CA MET A 230 11.69 -0.46 -4.34
C MET A 230 12.13 -0.81 -2.91
N PRO A 231 11.70 -0.06 -1.89
CA PRO A 231 11.93 -0.46 -0.51
C PRO A 231 11.38 -1.87 -0.24
N GLY A 232 12.22 -2.77 0.30
CA GLY A 232 11.85 -4.17 0.54
C GLY A 232 11.89 -5.08 -0.68
N GLU A 233 12.33 -4.60 -1.85
CA GLU A 233 12.51 -5.44 -3.04
C GLU A 233 13.72 -6.37 -2.85
N PHE A 234 13.50 -7.67 -3.05
CA PHE A 234 14.55 -8.68 -2.94
C PHE A 234 14.92 -9.35 -4.27
N GLY A 235 14.08 -9.24 -5.30
CA GLY A 235 14.45 -9.79 -6.60
C GLY A 235 13.35 -9.80 -7.65
N TYR A 236 13.68 -10.41 -8.78
CA TYR A 236 12.85 -10.53 -9.97
C TYR A 236 12.71 -11.98 -10.39
N LEU A 237 11.46 -12.40 -10.65
CA LEU A 237 11.15 -13.73 -11.16
C LEU A 237 9.98 -13.66 -12.16
N ASN A 238 10.17 -14.21 -13.37
CA ASN A 238 9.11 -14.40 -14.39
C ASN A 238 8.29 -13.15 -14.74
N GLY A 239 8.88 -11.97 -14.75
CA GLY A 239 8.14 -10.72 -15.04
C GLY A 239 7.48 -10.09 -13.82
N ILE A 240 7.81 -10.53 -12.62
CA ILE A 240 7.32 -10.01 -11.35
C ILE A 240 8.52 -9.52 -10.54
N ARG A 241 8.44 -8.29 -10.03
CA ARG A 241 9.35 -7.75 -9.03
C ARG A 241 8.77 -8.03 -7.66
N TRP A 242 9.53 -8.67 -6.81
CA TRP A 242 9.07 -9.15 -5.52
C TRP A 242 9.52 -8.24 -4.39
N VAL A 243 8.56 -7.90 -3.54
CA VAL A 243 8.76 -7.12 -2.32
C VAL A 243 8.33 -7.96 -1.14
N SER A 244 9.18 -8.07 -0.12
CA SER A 244 8.85 -8.80 1.12
C SER A 244 8.31 -7.86 2.19
N THR A 245 7.40 -8.39 3.01
CA THR A 245 6.85 -7.70 4.18
C THR A 245 6.46 -8.72 5.25
N GLU A 246 6.69 -8.39 6.50
CA GLU A 246 6.25 -9.18 7.64
C GLU A 246 4.73 -9.09 7.90
N MET A 247 4.06 -8.14 7.25
CA MET A 247 2.66 -7.81 7.50
C MET A 247 1.71 -8.34 6.41
N ALA A 248 2.18 -9.24 5.55
CA ALA A 248 1.29 -9.88 4.59
C ALA A 248 0.31 -10.82 5.33
N PRO A 249 -0.95 -10.92 4.85
CA PRO A 249 -1.95 -11.77 5.49
C PRO A 249 -1.51 -13.23 5.56
N VAL A 250 -1.67 -13.82 6.74
CA VAL A 250 -1.41 -15.23 7.01
C VAL A 250 -2.69 -15.85 7.57
N ASN A 251 -3.20 -16.87 6.89
CA ASN A 251 -4.33 -17.68 7.35
C ASN A 251 -3.80 -18.84 8.19
N SER A 252 -3.64 -18.62 9.49
CA SER A 252 -3.09 -19.61 10.40
C SER A 252 -3.98 -20.85 10.48
N GLY A 253 -3.38 -22.03 10.24
CA GLY A 253 -4.06 -23.31 10.32
C GLY A 253 -5.14 -23.53 9.25
N ALA A 254 -5.13 -22.76 8.15
CA ALA A 254 -6.11 -22.90 7.07
C ALA A 254 -5.72 -23.94 6.00
N GLY A 255 -4.47 -24.36 5.97
CA GLY A 255 -3.94 -25.33 5.03
C GLY A 255 -4.38 -26.77 5.32
N THR A 256 -3.88 -27.69 4.52
CA THR A 256 -4.15 -29.14 4.74
C THR A 256 -3.54 -29.60 6.05
N THR A 257 -4.02 -30.75 6.54
CA THR A 257 -3.50 -31.42 7.72
C THR A 257 -1.97 -31.56 7.60
N SER A 258 -1.26 -31.18 8.65
CA SER A 258 0.19 -31.02 8.75
C SER A 258 1.02 -31.81 7.72
N VAL A 259 1.51 -31.12 6.71
CA VAL A 259 2.52 -31.66 5.81
C VAL A 259 3.88 -31.34 6.42
N ASN A 260 4.70 -32.37 6.65
CA ASN A 260 6.05 -32.19 7.21
C ASN A 260 6.89 -31.27 6.31
N GLY A 261 7.65 -30.38 6.93
CA GLY A 261 8.52 -29.45 6.23
C GLY A 261 7.90 -28.09 5.89
N PHE A 262 6.65 -27.84 6.31
CA PHE A 262 6.00 -26.53 6.19
C PHE A 262 5.64 -25.94 7.55
N ARG A 263 5.57 -24.61 7.64
CA ARG A 263 5.18 -23.90 8.86
C ARG A 263 3.70 -24.12 9.17
N GLY A 264 3.37 -24.22 10.42
CA GLY A 264 1.99 -24.33 10.90
C GLY A 264 1.84 -23.80 12.32
N ALA A 265 0.79 -23.02 12.58
CA ALA A 265 0.45 -22.51 13.90
C ALA A 265 -0.05 -23.59 14.86
N SER A 266 -0.52 -24.72 14.32
CA SER A 266 -1.08 -25.84 15.08
C SER A 266 -0.45 -27.15 14.60
N ALA A 267 -0.28 -28.09 15.48
CA ALA A 267 0.18 -29.45 15.13
C ALA A 267 -0.72 -30.20 14.13
N THR A 268 -1.84 -29.62 13.76
CA THR A 268 -2.88 -30.24 12.94
C THR A 268 -3.08 -29.62 11.56
N ALA A 269 -2.60 -28.40 11.28
CA ALA A 269 -2.77 -27.77 9.99
C ALA A 269 -1.66 -26.76 9.71
N ASN A 270 -1.31 -26.56 8.46
CA ASN A 270 -0.27 -25.64 8.02
C ASN A 270 -0.82 -24.23 7.85
N ASP A 271 0.04 -23.22 7.98
CA ASP A 271 -0.29 -21.83 7.72
C ASP A 271 -0.26 -21.54 6.23
N VAL A 272 -1.26 -20.81 5.75
CA VAL A 272 -1.37 -20.38 4.35
C VAL A 272 -1.04 -18.90 4.25
N TYR A 273 -0.07 -18.59 3.42
CA TYR A 273 0.43 -17.24 3.18
C TYR A 273 -0.20 -16.67 1.91
N SER A 274 -0.76 -15.47 2.01
CA SER A 274 -1.33 -14.75 0.88
C SER A 274 -0.29 -13.81 0.27
N SER A 275 0.08 -14.06 -0.98
CA SER A 275 0.94 -13.17 -1.77
C SER A 275 0.12 -12.50 -2.86
N PHE A 276 0.35 -11.22 -3.13
CA PHE A 276 -0.44 -10.44 -4.09
C PHE A 276 0.42 -10.02 -5.28
N ILE A 277 -0.07 -10.27 -6.49
CA ILE A 277 0.56 -9.88 -7.75
C ILE A 277 -0.39 -8.96 -8.49
N TYR A 278 0.07 -7.76 -8.84
CA TYR A 278 -0.79 -6.75 -9.45
C TYR A 278 -0.07 -5.91 -10.51
N GLY A 279 -0.89 -5.33 -11.39
CA GLY A 279 -0.46 -4.38 -12.39
C GLY A 279 -0.62 -2.93 -11.93
N ARG A 280 -0.06 -2.01 -12.72
CA ARG A 280 -0.21 -0.58 -12.49
C ARG A 280 -1.69 -0.18 -12.51
N GLU A 281 -2.10 0.70 -11.62
CA GLU A 281 -3.47 1.22 -11.50
C GLU A 281 -4.53 0.14 -11.16
N ALA A 282 -4.11 -1.04 -10.70
CA ALA A 282 -5.05 -2.07 -10.23
C ALA A 282 -5.76 -1.67 -8.96
N VAL A 283 -5.07 -0.95 -8.07
CA VAL A 283 -5.56 -0.55 -6.75
C VAL A 283 -5.37 0.95 -6.58
N GLY A 284 -6.38 1.63 -6.05
CA GLY A 284 -6.34 3.03 -5.66
C GLY A 284 -6.24 3.18 -4.15
N SER A 285 -5.47 4.15 -3.70
CA SER A 285 -5.34 4.50 -2.29
C SER A 285 -5.31 6.00 -2.12
N ILE A 286 -5.72 6.47 -0.94
CA ILE A 286 -5.33 7.80 -0.50
C ILE A 286 -3.88 7.67 -0.04
N GLY A 287 -2.95 8.20 -0.82
CA GLY A 287 -1.53 8.13 -0.53
C GLY A 287 -1.21 8.90 0.76
N LEU A 288 -0.21 8.41 1.49
CA LEU A 288 0.55 9.22 2.42
C LEU A 288 1.30 10.24 1.56
N GLY A 289 0.76 11.44 1.37
CA GLY A 289 1.35 12.44 0.52
C GLY A 289 2.83 12.67 0.86
N GLU A 290 3.67 12.82 -0.15
CA GLU A 290 5.02 13.33 0.04
C GLU A 290 4.93 14.79 0.49
N MET A 291 4.68 15.00 1.78
CA MET A 291 4.63 16.33 2.34
C MET A 291 6.04 16.83 2.61
N HIS A 292 6.60 17.56 1.65
CA HIS A 292 7.68 18.46 1.96
C HIS A 292 7.16 19.57 2.87
N ALA A 293 7.96 19.95 3.87
CA ALA A 293 7.62 20.97 4.87
C ALA A 293 7.04 22.26 4.29
N LYS A 294 7.48 22.67 3.11
CA LYS A 294 6.97 23.85 2.41
C LYS A 294 5.52 23.68 1.90
N GLU A 295 5.08 22.45 1.67
CA GLU A 295 3.72 22.17 1.20
C GLU A 295 2.73 22.13 2.36
N ILE A 296 3.15 21.71 3.56
CA ILE A 296 2.31 21.70 4.75
C ILE A 296 1.79 23.11 5.06
N TYR A 297 2.61 24.13 4.92
CA TYR A 297 2.22 25.52 5.15
C TYR A 297 1.37 26.15 4.02
N LYS A 298 1.45 25.61 2.80
CA LYS A 298 0.63 26.07 1.66
C LYS A 298 -0.68 25.30 1.50
N MET A 299 -0.85 24.18 2.20
CA MET A 299 -1.97 23.26 2.02
C MET A 299 -3.10 23.51 3.00
N TYR A 300 -3.62 24.72 3.07
CA TYR A 300 -4.89 24.96 3.76
C TYR A 300 -6.09 24.26 3.09
N ASP A 301 -5.92 23.75 1.86
CA ASP A 301 -7.00 23.13 1.08
C ASP A 301 -6.94 21.59 0.98
N ARG A 302 -5.88 20.92 1.46
CA ARG A 302 -5.79 19.46 1.45
C ARG A 302 -5.78 18.89 2.85
N VAL A 303 -6.55 17.84 3.07
CA VAL A 303 -6.57 17.11 4.35
C VAL A 303 -5.28 16.30 4.45
N PRO A 304 -4.44 16.50 5.49
CA PRO A 304 -3.23 15.71 5.65
C PRO A 304 -3.56 14.23 5.82
N THR A 305 -2.81 13.35 5.17
CA THR A 305 -3.04 11.91 5.23
C THR A 305 -2.69 11.33 6.60
N VAL A 306 -1.64 11.85 7.25
CA VAL A 306 -1.28 11.52 8.63
C VAL A 306 -1.00 12.83 9.38
N GLU A 307 -1.66 13.02 10.49
CA GLU A 307 -1.51 14.19 11.36
C GLU A 307 -1.09 13.72 12.74
N LEU A 308 -0.06 14.35 13.27
CA LEU A 308 0.36 14.19 14.65
C LEU A 308 -0.30 15.26 15.52
N ILE A 309 -0.90 14.84 16.64
CA ILE A 309 -1.53 15.71 17.60
C ILE A 309 -0.82 15.49 18.93
N ARG A 310 -0.28 16.59 19.49
CA ARG A 310 0.32 16.60 20.82
C ARG A 310 -0.37 17.64 21.69
N HIS A 311 -0.82 17.21 22.84
CA HIS A 311 -1.28 18.07 23.92
C HIS A 311 -0.41 17.80 25.12
N GLY A 312 0.32 18.82 25.58
CA GLY A 312 1.09 18.74 26.82
C GLY A 312 0.18 18.78 28.04
N PRO A 313 0.69 18.38 29.25
CA PRO A 313 -0.01 18.58 30.50
C PRO A 313 -0.45 20.06 30.63
N GLY A 314 -1.63 20.31 31.16
CA GLY A 314 -2.17 21.64 31.33
C GLY A 314 -3.02 22.17 30.16
N THR A 315 -3.23 21.39 29.08
CA THR A 315 -3.98 21.83 27.91
C THR A 315 -5.44 21.32 27.86
N SER A 316 -5.81 20.39 28.74
CA SER A 316 -7.10 19.66 28.69
C SER A 316 -8.29 20.43 29.28
N GLY A 317 -8.07 21.55 29.92
CA GLY A 317 -9.15 22.39 30.50
C GLY A 317 -10.01 21.62 31.52
N VAL A 318 -11.33 21.73 31.41
CA VAL A 318 -12.28 21.15 32.39
C VAL A 318 -12.28 19.61 32.41
N ALA A 319 -11.77 18.96 31.36
CA ALA A 319 -11.71 17.50 31.30
C ALA A 319 -10.63 16.90 32.19
N ASP A 320 -9.59 17.68 32.53
CA ASP A 320 -8.52 17.33 33.46
C ASP A 320 -8.31 18.51 34.42
N PRO A 321 -9.07 18.58 35.55
CA PRO A 321 -9.03 19.71 36.47
C PRO A 321 -7.67 19.91 37.15
N TYR A 322 -6.88 18.87 37.28
CA TYR A 322 -5.55 18.91 37.89
C TYR A 322 -4.42 19.16 36.88
N ASN A 323 -4.74 19.14 35.58
CA ASN A 323 -3.77 19.34 34.49
C ASN A 323 -2.61 18.33 34.48
N GLU A 324 -2.87 17.10 34.91
CA GLU A 324 -1.88 16.05 35.05
C GLU A 324 -1.66 15.23 33.77
N ALA A 325 -2.60 15.28 32.81
CA ALA A 325 -2.57 14.46 31.62
C ALA A 325 -2.07 15.19 30.39
N GLY A 326 -1.09 14.57 29.72
CA GLY A 326 -0.69 14.90 28.35
C GLY A 326 -1.13 13.82 27.37
N THR A 327 -1.29 14.16 26.10
CA THR A 327 -1.67 13.20 25.06
C THR A 327 -0.81 13.32 23.82
N LEU A 328 -0.44 12.18 23.25
CA LEU A 328 0.22 12.03 21.96
C LEU A 328 -0.63 11.14 21.10
N ALA A 329 -1.03 11.59 19.92
CA ALA A 329 -1.90 10.85 19.03
C ALA A 329 -1.48 11.03 17.58
N TRP A 330 -1.67 9.99 16.79
CA TRP A 330 -1.70 10.14 15.35
C TRP A 330 -3.11 9.96 14.80
N LYS A 331 -3.40 10.61 13.71
CA LYS A 331 -4.67 10.54 13.01
C LYS A 331 -4.42 10.52 11.51
N SER A 332 -5.10 9.63 10.81
CA SER A 332 -5.02 9.54 9.36
C SER A 332 -6.40 9.36 8.74
N TRP A 333 -6.54 9.88 7.53
CA TRP A 333 -7.68 9.60 6.67
C TRP A 333 -7.25 8.51 5.67
N PHE A 334 -7.96 7.40 5.67
CA PHE A 334 -7.65 6.26 4.80
C PHE A 334 -8.85 5.87 3.96
N ALA A 335 -8.59 5.57 2.70
CA ALA A 335 -9.46 4.82 1.81
C ALA A 335 -8.60 4.07 0.80
N GLY A 336 -8.93 2.82 0.58
CA GLY A 336 -8.33 1.96 -0.44
C GLY A 336 -9.42 1.20 -1.17
N LYS A 337 -9.25 0.98 -2.46
CA LYS A 337 -10.19 0.20 -3.26
C LYS A 337 -9.50 -0.43 -4.46
N ILE A 338 -9.90 -1.65 -4.79
CA ILE A 338 -9.52 -2.28 -6.05
C ILE A 338 -10.26 -1.57 -7.18
N LEU A 339 -9.53 -0.99 -8.12
CA LEU A 339 -10.06 -0.27 -9.27
C LEU A 339 -10.36 -1.21 -10.44
N ASN A 340 -9.50 -2.22 -10.62
CA ASN A 340 -9.69 -3.25 -11.62
C ASN A 340 -9.34 -4.62 -11.04
N ASN A 341 -10.35 -5.40 -10.74
CA ASN A 341 -10.17 -6.71 -10.14
C ASN A 341 -9.44 -7.71 -11.07
N ALA A 342 -9.57 -7.57 -12.40
CA ALA A 342 -8.85 -8.40 -13.35
C ALA A 342 -7.32 -8.20 -13.33
N TRP A 343 -6.84 -7.10 -12.77
CA TRP A 343 -5.41 -6.72 -12.75
C TRP A 343 -4.73 -7.03 -11.41
N ILE A 344 -5.40 -7.72 -10.52
CA ILE A 344 -4.86 -8.17 -9.23
C ILE A 344 -5.15 -9.66 -9.03
N TRP A 345 -4.18 -10.39 -8.52
CA TRP A 345 -4.27 -11.80 -8.18
C TRP A 345 -3.68 -12.05 -6.80
N ALA A 346 -4.40 -12.80 -5.98
CA ALA A 346 -3.90 -13.37 -4.75
C ALA A 346 -3.37 -14.78 -5.00
N VAL A 347 -2.24 -15.11 -4.41
CA VAL A 347 -1.64 -16.45 -4.43
C VAL A 347 -1.56 -16.97 -3.02
N HIS A 348 -2.19 -18.10 -2.78
CA HIS A 348 -2.20 -18.79 -1.50
C HIS A 348 -1.20 -19.95 -1.52
N THR A 349 -0.19 -19.89 -0.67
CA THR A 349 0.92 -20.85 -0.64
C THR A 349 1.26 -21.27 0.78
N LEU A 350 1.85 -22.43 0.94
CA LEU A 350 2.57 -22.78 2.17
C LEU A 350 3.97 -22.17 2.13
N SER A 351 4.59 -22.05 3.27
CA SER A 351 6.01 -21.69 3.41
C SER A 351 6.79 -22.84 4.01
N ALA A 352 7.96 -23.15 3.44
CA ALA A 352 8.84 -24.16 3.99
C ALA A 352 9.31 -23.80 5.39
N SER A 353 9.33 -24.76 6.29
CA SER A 353 9.95 -24.61 7.60
C SER A 353 11.45 -24.80 7.45
N LEU A 354 12.19 -23.70 7.52
CA LEU A 354 13.66 -23.69 7.53
C LEU A 354 14.17 -24.11 8.90
#